data_4327505961462ca5fa4b7898d400a181
#
_entry.id   4327505961462ca5fa4b7898d400a181
#
_cell.length_a   1.000
_cell.length_b   1.000
_cell.length_c   1.000
_cell.angle_alpha   90.00
_cell.angle_beta   90.00
_cell.angle_gamma   90.00
#
_symmetry.space_group_name_H-M   'P 1'
#
loop_
_entity.id
_entity.type
_entity.pdbx_description
1 polymer ?
#
loop_
_entity_poly.entity_id
_entity_poly.type
_entity_poly.pdbx_seq_one_letter_code
_entity_poly.pdbx_strand_id
1 'polypeptide(L)'
;MTVAVRAATPEDASSIAEVALRAWEVGFRGIVPAEIDAGLAWNRERVRARLSERDRETAHLVAELDGKVMGYLVLGPSRDRDAPPRVGEIWALYVHPEAWRRGLGRALVRHVLAELRQVGCEVVTLWTLADSPSARAFYEACGFVQDGATQRREALGNPVEVRYRRSVSAQGSPSLRRGRQRSRKLRRLR
;
A
#
# COMPACT_ATOMS: atom_id res chain seq x y z
N MET A 1 -22.89 3.05 -10.14
CA MET A 1 -21.82 2.41 -9.32
C MET A 1 -20.82 3.49 -8.96
N THR A 2 -20.78 3.90 -7.71
CA THR A 2 -19.94 5.00 -7.20
C THR A 2 -18.88 4.42 -6.27
N VAL A 3 -17.61 4.74 -6.54
CA VAL A 3 -16.49 4.39 -5.65
C VAL A 3 -15.97 5.66 -4.99
N ALA A 4 -15.95 5.70 -3.66
CA ALA A 4 -15.38 6.77 -2.85
C ALA A 4 -14.26 6.23 -1.94
N VAL A 5 -13.27 7.08 -1.66
CA VAL A 5 -12.20 6.76 -0.69
C VAL A 5 -12.16 7.86 0.35
N ARG A 6 -12.09 7.48 1.63
CA ARG A 6 -11.99 8.40 2.76
C ARG A 6 -11.16 7.80 3.90
N ALA A 7 -10.80 8.65 4.85
CA ALA A 7 -10.24 8.18 6.10
C ALA A 7 -11.23 7.26 6.83
N ALA A 8 -10.69 6.21 7.44
CA ALA A 8 -11.48 5.32 8.30
C ALA A 8 -11.76 5.97 9.65
N THR A 9 -12.91 5.65 10.21
CA THR A 9 -13.32 6.08 11.55
C THR A 9 -13.59 4.85 12.45
N PRO A 10 -13.60 4.99 13.78
CA PRO A 10 -13.90 3.87 14.68
C PRO A 10 -15.25 3.18 14.41
N GLU A 11 -16.20 3.90 13.80
CA GLU A 11 -17.51 3.37 13.40
C GLU A 11 -17.41 2.35 12.26
N ASP A 12 -16.35 2.43 11.43
CA ASP A 12 -16.10 1.49 10.33
C ASP A 12 -15.56 0.14 10.81
N ALA A 13 -15.23 -0.01 12.08
CA ALA A 13 -14.50 -1.18 12.61
C ALA A 13 -15.14 -2.51 12.26
N SER A 14 -16.48 -2.62 12.31
CA SER A 14 -17.20 -3.85 11.96
C SER A 14 -17.06 -4.19 10.48
N SER A 15 -17.25 -3.20 9.61
CA SER A 15 -17.13 -3.38 8.16
C SER A 15 -15.70 -3.70 7.74
N ILE A 16 -14.71 -3.03 8.36
CA ILE A 16 -13.28 -3.31 8.11
C ILE A 16 -12.93 -4.74 8.53
N ALA A 17 -13.38 -5.18 9.71
CA ALA A 17 -13.15 -6.54 10.17
C ALA A 17 -13.75 -7.57 9.19
N GLU A 18 -14.97 -7.36 8.73
CA GLU A 18 -15.63 -8.22 7.73
C GLU A 18 -14.84 -8.24 6.42
N VAL A 19 -14.49 -7.07 5.85
CA VAL A 19 -13.73 -6.95 4.61
C VAL A 19 -12.41 -7.71 4.72
N ALA A 20 -11.66 -7.52 5.81
CA ALA A 20 -10.37 -8.15 6.00
C ALA A 20 -10.50 -9.68 6.15
N LEU A 21 -11.45 -10.17 6.94
CA LEU A 21 -11.70 -11.60 7.11
C LEU A 21 -12.10 -12.28 5.82
N ARG A 22 -13.04 -11.70 5.07
CA ARG A 22 -13.48 -12.28 3.79
C ARG A 22 -12.37 -12.26 2.73
N ALA A 23 -11.60 -11.17 2.66
CA ALA A 23 -10.45 -11.11 1.77
C ALA A 23 -9.37 -12.13 2.13
N TRP A 24 -9.15 -12.34 3.44
CA TRP A 24 -8.22 -13.35 3.95
C TRP A 24 -8.65 -14.77 3.57
N GLU A 25 -9.91 -15.14 3.88
CA GLU A 25 -10.45 -16.48 3.59
C GLU A 25 -10.28 -16.91 2.14
N VAL A 26 -10.36 -15.96 1.21
CA VAL A 26 -10.21 -16.25 -0.22
C VAL A 26 -8.78 -16.07 -0.69
N GLY A 27 -8.12 -14.98 -0.28
CA GLY A 27 -6.81 -14.58 -0.79
C GLY A 27 -5.65 -15.40 -0.25
N PHE A 28 -5.79 -16.00 0.94
CA PHE A 28 -4.72 -16.77 1.60
C PHE A 28 -4.98 -18.27 1.62
N ARG A 29 -6.09 -18.72 1.04
CA ARG A 29 -6.47 -20.14 0.98
C ARG A 29 -5.39 -20.96 0.29
N GLY A 30 -4.89 -21.99 0.99
CA GLY A 30 -3.87 -22.89 0.49
C GLY A 30 -2.43 -22.31 0.51
N ILE A 31 -2.25 -21.09 0.99
CA ILE A 31 -0.92 -20.44 1.14
C ILE A 31 -0.54 -20.36 2.62
N VAL A 32 -1.49 -19.99 3.46
CA VAL A 32 -1.33 -19.87 4.90
C VAL A 32 -1.99 -21.07 5.58
N PRO A 33 -1.35 -21.68 6.61
CA PRO A 33 -1.93 -22.79 7.35
C PRO A 33 -3.32 -22.43 7.91
N ALA A 34 -4.26 -23.38 7.85
CA ALA A 34 -5.63 -23.16 8.27
C ALA A 34 -5.78 -22.90 9.78
N GLU A 35 -4.77 -23.28 10.56
CA GLU A 35 -4.71 -23.09 12.01
C GLU A 35 -4.43 -21.63 12.39
N ILE A 36 -3.99 -20.81 11.45
CA ILE A 36 -3.75 -19.39 11.69
C ILE A 36 -5.07 -18.65 11.63
N ASP A 37 -5.56 -18.26 12.80
CA ASP A 37 -6.83 -17.59 12.95
C ASP A 37 -6.74 -16.09 12.60
N ALA A 38 -7.25 -15.76 11.41
CA ALA A 38 -7.38 -14.37 10.98
C ALA A 38 -8.31 -13.55 11.89
N GLY A 39 -9.28 -14.18 12.54
CA GLY A 39 -10.19 -13.54 13.47
C GLY A 39 -9.51 -12.94 14.69
N LEU A 40 -8.37 -13.49 15.12
CA LEU A 40 -7.57 -12.88 16.19
C LEU A 40 -6.99 -11.51 15.80
N ALA A 41 -6.63 -11.33 14.53
CA ALA A 41 -6.07 -10.07 14.05
C ALA A 41 -7.15 -9.05 13.62
N TRP A 42 -8.26 -9.53 13.09
CA TRP A 42 -9.28 -8.71 12.41
C TRP A 42 -10.65 -8.73 13.13
N ASN A 43 -10.68 -8.92 14.43
CA ASN A 43 -11.93 -8.69 15.16
C ASN A 43 -12.23 -7.20 15.32
N ARG A 44 -13.53 -6.88 15.49
CA ARG A 44 -14.03 -5.51 15.56
C ARG A 44 -13.39 -4.68 16.67
N GLU A 45 -13.17 -5.26 17.84
CA GLU A 45 -12.61 -4.56 18.99
C GLU A 45 -11.17 -4.10 18.72
N ARG A 46 -10.35 -4.97 18.16
CA ARG A 46 -8.96 -4.63 17.80
C ARG A 46 -8.87 -3.61 16.67
N VAL A 47 -9.73 -3.74 15.66
CA VAL A 47 -9.81 -2.75 14.59
C VAL A 47 -10.23 -1.39 15.16
N ARG A 48 -11.26 -1.36 16.02
CA ARG A 48 -11.72 -0.13 16.67
C ARG A 48 -10.62 0.51 17.52
N ALA A 49 -9.90 -0.27 18.30
CA ALA A 49 -8.78 0.22 19.10
C ALA A 49 -7.73 0.91 18.23
N ARG A 50 -7.28 0.25 17.16
CA ARG A 50 -6.31 0.83 16.20
C ARG A 50 -6.79 2.14 15.59
N LEU A 51 -8.06 2.25 15.22
CA LEU A 51 -8.63 3.47 14.64
C LEU A 51 -8.83 4.58 15.68
N SER A 52 -8.90 4.23 16.97
CA SER A 52 -9.00 5.19 18.08
C SER A 52 -7.64 5.69 18.55
N GLU A 53 -6.57 5.00 18.24
CA GLU A 53 -5.20 5.43 18.52
C GLU A 53 -4.86 6.65 17.65
N ARG A 54 -4.35 7.72 18.29
CA ARG A 54 -3.91 8.93 17.59
C ARG A 54 -2.47 8.76 17.08
N ASP A 55 -2.24 7.70 16.34
CA ASP A 55 -0.98 7.56 15.62
C ASP A 55 -1.00 8.51 14.41
N ARG A 56 -0.04 9.45 14.38
CA ARG A 56 0.09 10.41 13.29
C ARG A 56 0.92 9.89 12.12
N GLU A 57 1.54 8.73 12.29
CA GLU A 57 2.41 8.13 11.28
C GLU A 57 1.67 7.14 10.40
N THR A 58 0.51 6.63 10.85
CA THR A 58 -0.30 5.70 10.08
C THR A 58 -1.58 6.33 9.57
N ALA A 59 -1.91 6.07 8.31
CA ALA A 59 -3.19 6.40 7.70
C ALA A 59 -4.02 5.15 7.47
N HIS A 60 -5.27 5.20 7.90
CA HIS A 60 -6.27 4.17 7.68
C HIS A 60 -7.33 4.68 6.72
N LEU A 61 -7.49 4.00 5.59
CA LEU A 61 -8.41 4.41 4.52
C LEU A 61 -9.44 3.32 4.25
N VAL A 62 -10.66 3.71 3.96
CA VAL A 62 -11.70 2.82 3.45
C VAL A 62 -12.10 3.20 2.02
N ALA A 63 -12.47 2.19 1.24
CA ALA A 63 -13.12 2.37 -0.05
C ALA A 63 -14.57 1.92 0.05
N GLU A 64 -15.46 2.80 -0.33
CA GLU A 64 -16.90 2.55 -0.38
C GLU A 64 -17.32 2.23 -1.81
N LEU A 65 -18.26 1.29 -1.92
CA LEU A 65 -19.00 0.98 -3.12
C LEU A 65 -20.48 1.26 -2.86
N ASP A 66 -21.03 2.25 -3.53
CA ASP A 66 -22.42 2.69 -3.35
C ASP A 66 -22.79 2.92 -1.86
N GLY A 67 -21.86 3.55 -1.11
CA GLY A 67 -22.00 3.90 0.31
C GLY A 67 -21.69 2.77 1.31
N LYS A 68 -21.35 1.56 0.84
CA LYS A 68 -20.95 0.45 1.71
C LYS A 68 -19.41 0.30 1.72
N VAL A 69 -18.80 0.20 2.89
CA VAL A 69 -17.35 -0.08 3.03
C VAL A 69 -17.06 -1.48 2.52
N MET A 70 -16.28 -1.57 1.45
CA MET A 70 -15.91 -2.80 0.75
C MET A 70 -14.39 -2.93 0.51
N GLY A 71 -13.61 -1.95 0.95
CA GLY A 71 -12.14 -1.99 0.88
C GLY A 71 -11.51 -1.27 2.06
N TYR A 72 -10.29 -1.69 2.43
CA TYR A 72 -9.52 -1.13 3.53
C TYR A 72 -8.03 -1.13 3.19
N LEU A 73 -7.34 -0.06 3.56
CA LEU A 73 -5.90 0.08 3.37
C LEU A 73 -5.27 0.73 4.60
N VAL A 74 -4.09 0.24 4.97
CA VAL A 74 -3.22 0.86 5.98
C VAL A 74 -1.92 1.30 5.31
N LEU A 75 -1.57 2.56 5.50
CA LEU A 75 -0.32 3.17 5.05
C LEU A 75 0.45 3.68 6.26
N GLY A 76 1.76 3.52 6.25
CA GLY A 76 2.65 4.05 7.28
C GLY A 76 4.08 4.24 6.77
N PRO A 77 5.02 4.62 7.65
CA PRO A 77 6.43 4.60 7.33
C PRO A 77 6.88 3.19 6.94
N SER A 78 7.93 3.08 6.15
CA SER A 78 8.51 1.78 5.86
C SER A 78 9.06 1.13 7.14
N ARG A 79 8.74 -0.14 7.33
CA ARG A 79 9.22 -0.99 8.45
C ARG A 79 10.49 -1.76 8.08
N ASP A 80 10.98 -1.60 6.86
CA ASP A 80 12.23 -2.20 6.43
C ASP A 80 13.40 -1.51 7.14
N ARG A 81 14.34 -2.29 7.69
CA ARG A 81 15.49 -1.77 8.47
C ARG A 81 16.43 -0.89 7.65
N ASP A 82 16.47 -1.10 6.36
CA ASP A 82 17.32 -0.41 5.38
C ASP A 82 16.57 0.67 4.60
N ALA A 83 15.34 0.99 4.99
CA ALA A 83 14.56 1.99 4.29
C ALA A 83 15.17 3.40 4.45
N PRO A 84 15.48 4.09 3.36
CA PRO A 84 15.89 5.48 3.44
C PRO A 84 14.72 6.37 3.92
N PRO A 85 14.99 7.59 4.38
CA PRO A 85 13.94 8.57 4.65
C PRO A 85 13.03 8.77 3.43
N ARG A 86 11.76 9.11 3.66
CA ARG A 86 10.75 9.35 2.62
C ARG A 86 10.29 8.12 1.84
N VAL A 87 10.38 6.96 2.45
CA VAL A 87 9.75 5.73 1.95
C VAL A 87 8.51 5.44 2.77
N GLY A 88 7.35 5.39 2.11
CA GLY A 88 6.11 4.90 2.70
C GLY A 88 5.93 3.40 2.44
N GLU A 89 5.09 2.75 3.24
CA GLU A 89 4.76 1.34 3.05
C GLU A 89 3.25 1.12 3.17
N ILE A 90 2.67 0.44 2.20
CA ILE A 90 1.32 -0.10 2.33
C ILE A 90 1.42 -1.37 3.17
N TRP A 91 0.96 -1.29 4.43
CA TRP A 91 1.04 -2.40 5.37
C TRP A 91 -0.04 -3.44 5.16
N ALA A 92 -1.20 -3.01 4.66
CA ALA A 92 -2.32 -3.88 4.33
C ALA A 92 -3.20 -3.25 3.24
N LEU A 93 -3.74 -4.08 2.36
CA LEU A 93 -4.78 -3.73 1.41
C LEU A 93 -5.71 -4.91 1.26
N TYR A 94 -6.96 -4.71 1.61
CA TYR A 94 -8.02 -5.70 1.50
C TYR A 94 -9.20 -5.14 0.72
N VAL A 95 -9.81 -5.95 -0.12
CA VAL A 95 -11.06 -5.67 -0.80
C VAL A 95 -11.95 -6.88 -0.64
N HIS A 96 -13.19 -6.66 -0.21
CA HIS A 96 -14.17 -7.72 -0.07
C HIS A 96 -14.32 -8.49 -1.40
N PRO A 97 -14.35 -9.83 -1.40
CA PRO A 97 -14.39 -10.62 -2.64
C PRO A 97 -15.52 -10.24 -3.59
N GLU A 98 -16.71 -9.93 -3.07
CA GLU A 98 -17.85 -9.49 -3.88
C GLU A 98 -17.63 -8.15 -4.61
N ALA A 99 -16.66 -7.36 -4.15
CA ALA A 99 -16.29 -6.08 -4.76
C ALA A 99 -15.01 -6.15 -5.62
N TRP A 100 -14.46 -7.35 -5.82
CA TRP A 100 -13.29 -7.49 -6.70
C TRP A 100 -13.59 -7.08 -8.13
N ARG A 101 -12.59 -6.58 -8.83
CA ARG A 101 -12.65 -6.11 -10.22
C ARG A 101 -13.56 -4.90 -10.45
N ARG A 102 -14.06 -4.28 -9.38
CA ARG A 102 -14.87 -3.03 -9.44
C ARG A 102 -14.07 -1.76 -9.19
N GLY A 103 -12.72 -1.83 -9.15
CA GLY A 103 -11.83 -0.67 -9.10
C GLY A 103 -11.48 -0.15 -7.71
N LEU A 104 -12.01 -0.71 -6.61
CA LEU A 104 -11.78 -0.23 -5.24
C LEU A 104 -10.31 -0.24 -4.85
N GLY A 105 -9.61 -1.35 -5.08
CA GLY A 105 -8.18 -1.45 -4.78
C GLY A 105 -7.36 -0.41 -5.55
N ARG A 106 -7.66 -0.16 -6.83
CA ARG A 106 -7.00 0.88 -7.62
C ARG A 106 -7.32 2.28 -7.11
N ALA A 107 -8.54 2.52 -6.62
CA ALA A 107 -8.93 3.79 -6.03
C ALA A 107 -8.14 4.07 -4.76
N LEU A 108 -8.01 3.07 -3.85
CA LEU A 108 -7.18 3.16 -2.65
C LEU A 108 -5.72 3.46 -2.98
N VAL A 109 -5.11 2.71 -3.90
CA VAL A 109 -3.71 2.94 -4.31
C VAL A 109 -3.52 4.34 -4.90
N ARG A 110 -4.43 4.82 -5.76
CA ARG A 110 -4.35 6.18 -6.33
C ARG A 110 -4.43 7.25 -5.25
N HIS A 111 -5.32 7.08 -4.28
CA HIS A 111 -5.47 8.00 -3.15
C HIS A 111 -4.19 8.10 -2.34
N VAL A 112 -3.63 6.96 -1.93
CA VAL A 112 -2.34 6.88 -1.22
C VAL A 112 -1.21 7.55 -1.99
N LEU A 113 -1.08 7.31 -3.30
CA LEU A 113 -0.04 7.94 -4.11
C LEU A 113 -0.18 9.46 -4.18
N ALA A 114 -1.42 9.97 -4.14
CA ALA A 114 -1.66 11.41 -4.10
C ALA A 114 -1.25 12.01 -2.76
N GLU A 115 -1.61 11.39 -1.64
CA GLU A 115 -1.21 11.82 -0.29
C GLU A 115 0.31 11.77 -0.11
N LEU A 116 0.95 10.69 -0.50
CA LEU A 116 2.40 10.52 -0.39
C LEU A 116 3.18 11.59 -1.17
N ARG A 117 2.66 12.03 -2.34
CA ARG A 117 3.25 13.14 -3.09
C ARG A 117 3.20 14.45 -2.32
N GLN A 118 2.08 14.73 -1.64
CA GLN A 118 1.90 15.97 -0.89
C GLN A 118 2.88 16.08 0.28
N VAL A 119 3.24 14.96 0.90
CA VAL A 119 4.21 14.93 1.99
C VAL A 119 5.66 14.72 1.53
N GLY A 120 5.91 14.74 0.22
CA GLY A 120 7.26 14.62 -0.36
C GLY A 120 7.86 13.23 -0.25
N CYS A 121 7.05 12.19 -0.15
CA CYS A 121 7.49 10.81 -0.21
C CYS A 121 7.94 10.46 -1.63
N GLU A 122 9.05 9.76 -1.77
CA GLU A 122 9.68 9.46 -3.07
C GLU A 122 9.33 8.07 -3.58
N VAL A 123 9.17 7.12 -2.66
CA VAL A 123 8.92 5.71 -2.95
C VAL A 123 7.87 5.17 -1.99
N VAL A 124 7.01 4.30 -2.49
CA VAL A 124 6.13 3.46 -1.68
C VAL A 124 6.47 1.99 -1.93
N THR A 125 6.53 1.22 -0.84
CA THR A 125 6.78 -0.22 -0.85
C THR A 125 5.57 -0.98 -0.32
N LEU A 126 5.56 -2.27 -0.55
CA LEU A 126 4.64 -3.22 0.09
C LEU A 126 5.25 -4.62 0.05
N TRP A 127 4.79 -5.46 0.95
CA TRP A 127 5.08 -6.88 0.96
C TRP A 127 3.84 -7.69 0.59
N THR A 128 4.00 -8.72 -0.23
CA THR A 128 2.92 -9.64 -0.58
C THR A 128 3.44 -11.07 -0.68
N LEU A 129 2.55 -12.05 -0.49
CA LEU A 129 2.91 -13.45 -0.56
C LEU A 129 3.40 -13.82 -1.98
N ALA A 130 4.54 -14.48 -2.06
CA ALA A 130 5.12 -14.95 -3.33
C ALA A 130 4.15 -15.85 -4.10
N ASP A 131 3.42 -16.69 -3.37
CA ASP A 131 2.48 -17.68 -3.90
C ASP A 131 1.06 -17.11 -4.12
N SER A 132 0.89 -15.77 -4.10
CA SER A 132 -0.38 -15.10 -4.43
C SER A 132 -0.32 -14.42 -5.80
N PRO A 133 -0.55 -15.14 -6.92
CA PRO A 133 -0.45 -14.56 -8.26
C PRO A 133 -1.45 -13.45 -8.51
N SER A 134 -2.64 -13.52 -7.91
CA SER A 134 -3.67 -12.48 -8.05
C SER A 134 -3.28 -11.16 -7.41
N ALA A 135 -2.68 -11.20 -6.21
CA ALA A 135 -2.18 -10.00 -5.54
C ALA A 135 -0.99 -9.40 -6.29
N ARG A 136 -0.05 -10.23 -6.73
CA ARG A 136 1.11 -9.78 -7.53
C ARG A 136 0.67 -9.09 -8.81
N ALA A 137 -0.20 -9.73 -9.61
CA ALA A 137 -0.74 -9.15 -10.83
C ALA A 137 -1.50 -7.82 -10.58
N PHE A 138 -2.21 -7.72 -9.45
CA PHE A 138 -2.87 -6.48 -9.06
C PHE A 138 -1.87 -5.35 -8.82
N TYR A 139 -0.80 -5.59 -8.06
CA TYR A 139 0.21 -4.57 -7.77
C TYR A 139 1.00 -4.18 -9.03
N GLU A 140 1.34 -5.13 -9.89
CA GLU A 140 1.96 -4.88 -11.20
C GLU A 140 1.05 -4.00 -12.07
N ALA A 141 -0.25 -4.29 -12.12
CA ALA A 141 -1.23 -3.47 -12.82
C ALA A 141 -1.43 -2.08 -12.18
N CYS A 142 -1.02 -1.89 -10.93
CA CYS A 142 -0.93 -0.60 -10.27
C CYS A 142 0.43 0.08 -10.46
N GLY A 143 1.34 -0.47 -11.27
CA GLY A 143 2.64 0.11 -11.60
C GLY A 143 3.71 -0.11 -10.52
N PHE A 144 3.53 -1.07 -9.64
CA PHE A 144 4.59 -1.56 -8.76
C PHE A 144 5.46 -2.56 -9.50
N VAL A 145 6.73 -2.61 -9.13
CA VAL A 145 7.69 -3.60 -9.63
C VAL A 145 8.35 -4.31 -8.48
N GLN A 146 8.55 -5.61 -8.63
CA GLN A 146 9.29 -6.40 -7.65
C GLN A 146 10.76 -5.96 -7.67
N ASP A 147 11.36 -5.74 -6.48
CA ASP A 147 12.74 -5.23 -6.36
C ASP A 147 13.77 -6.29 -5.95
N GLY A 148 13.33 -7.54 -5.83
CA GLY A 148 14.18 -8.69 -5.51
C GLY A 148 14.28 -9.00 -4.02
N ALA A 149 13.82 -8.12 -3.12
CA ALA A 149 13.81 -8.40 -1.69
C ALA A 149 12.77 -9.49 -1.35
N THR A 150 13.15 -10.38 -0.44
CA THR A 150 12.30 -11.46 0.06
C THR A 150 12.42 -11.57 1.57
N GLN A 151 11.38 -12.01 2.23
CA GLN A 151 11.39 -12.34 3.66
C GLN A 151 10.46 -13.52 3.95
N ARG A 152 10.56 -14.06 5.16
CA ARG A 152 9.60 -15.05 5.66
C ARG A 152 8.71 -14.43 6.73
N ARG A 153 7.41 -14.69 6.64
CA ARG A 153 6.44 -14.17 7.58
C ARG A 153 6.11 -15.22 8.64
N GLU A 154 6.87 -15.24 9.74
CA GLU A 154 6.69 -16.22 10.82
C GLU A 154 5.24 -16.26 11.35
N ALA A 155 4.63 -15.09 11.54
CA ALA A 155 3.26 -14.97 12.02
C ALA A 155 2.20 -15.64 11.10
N LEU A 156 2.55 -16.00 9.88
CA LEU A 156 1.68 -16.64 8.89
C LEU A 156 2.10 -18.09 8.57
N GLY A 157 2.93 -18.72 9.43
CA GLY A 157 3.42 -20.06 9.17
C GLY A 157 4.59 -20.10 8.18
N ASN A 158 5.38 -19.03 8.11
CA ASN A 158 6.60 -18.91 7.31
C ASN A 158 6.46 -18.87 5.77
N PRO A 159 5.34 -18.42 5.16
CA PRO A 159 5.32 -18.23 3.72
C PRO A 159 6.36 -17.20 3.31
N VAL A 160 6.82 -17.29 2.06
CA VAL A 160 7.71 -16.29 1.48
C VAL A 160 6.89 -15.07 1.05
N GLU A 161 7.34 -13.89 1.46
CA GLU A 161 6.87 -12.61 0.93
C GLU A 161 7.92 -12.02 -0.01
N VAL A 162 7.45 -11.33 -1.04
CA VAL A 162 8.24 -10.56 -2.00
C VAL A 162 7.89 -9.07 -1.87
N ARG A 163 8.91 -8.21 -1.97
CA ARG A 163 8.71 -6.78 -1.91
C ARG A 163 8.45 -6.18 -3.29
N TYR A 164 7.46 -5.32 -3.33
CA TYR A 164 7.15 -4.48 -4.47
C TYR A 164 7.40 -3.02 -4.12
N ARG A 165 7.88 -2.26 -5.11
CA ARG A 165 8.13 -0.81 -4.97
C ARG A 165 7.55 -0.04 -6.12
N ARG A 166 7.20 1.22 -5.86
CA ARG A 166 6.76 2.17 -6.87
C ARG A 166 7.28 3.57 -6.55
N SER A 167 7.78 4.29 -7.57
CA SER A 167 8.07 5.72 -7.44
C SER A 167 6.77 6.51 -7.29
N VAL A 168 6.76 7.45 -6.33
CA VAL A 168 5.63 8.33 -6.05
C VAL A 168 5.69 9.61 -6.89
N SER A 169 6.90 9.98 -7.43
CA SER A 169 7.08 11.16 -8.25
C SER A 169 6.18 11.15 -9.48
N ALA A 170 5.72 12.31 -9.90
CA ALA A 170 4.91 12.49 -11.09
C ALA A 170 5.64 11.90 -12.32
N GLN A 171 5.01 10.97 -13.02
CA GLN A 171 5.40 10.71 -14.41
C GLN A 171 5.09 11.98 -15.20
N GLY A 172 6.16 12.67 -15.66
CA GLY A 172 6.01 13.78 -16.59
C GLY A 172 6.74 15.05 -16.21
N SER A 173 8.07 14.99 -16.07
CA SER A 173 8.91 16.10 -16.52
C SER A 173 10.00 15.49 -17.39
N PRO A 174 10.08 15.83 -18.68
CA PRO A 174 11.20 15.41 -19.51
C PRO A 174 12.48 15.99 -18.89
N SER A 175 13.45 15.14 -18.63
CA SER A 175 14.78 15.53 -18.19
C SER A 175 15.29 16.65 -19.11
N LEU A 176 15.45 17.85 -18.58
CA LEU A 176 16.24 18.90 -19.19
C LEU A 176 17.66 18.36 -19.37
N ARG A 177 17.92 17.87 -20.59
CA ARG A 177 19.25 17.48 -21.04
C ARG A 177 20.20 18.66 -20.86
N ARG A 178 21.20 18.38 -20.06
CA ARG A 178 22.50 19.06 -19.95
C ARG A 178 22.73 20.12 -21.02
N GLY A 179 22.59 21.38 -20.64
CA GLY A 179 23.19 22.50 -21.35
C GLY A 179 24.71 22.38 -21.25
N ARG A 180 25.35 22.29 -22.40
CA ARG A 180 26.81 22.30 -22.56
C ARG A 180 27.40 23.52 -21.86
N GLN A 181 28.24 23.28 -20.91
CA GLN A 181 29.14 24.24 -20.31
C GLN A 181 30.15 24.67 -21.38
N ARG A 182 29.92 25.80 -22.03
CA ARG A 182 30.93 26.46 -22.83
C ARG A 182 31.83 27.27 -21.91
N SER A 183 33.04 26.77 -21.73
CA SER A 183 34.17 27.50 -21.15
C SER A 183 34.41 28.79 -21.92
N ARG A 184 34.15 29.94 -21.31
CA ARG A 184 34.72 31.22 -21.78
C ARG A 184 35.96 31.52 -20.95
N LYS A 185 37.14 31.33 -21.58
CA LYS A 185 38.41 31.88 -21.13
C LYS A 185 38.28 33.41 -21.05
N LEU A 186 38.42 33.95 -19.89
CA LEU A 186 38.70 35.38 -19.70
C LEU A 186 40.19 35.59 -19.88
N ARG A 187 40.55 36.24 -21.00
CA ARG A 187 41.87 36.85 -21.20
C ARG A 187 41.97 38.09 -20.33
N ARG A 188 43.09 38.20 -19.60
CA ARG A 188 43.60 39.41 -18.96
C ARG A 188 43.88 40.46 -20.02
N LEU A 189 43.61 41.73 -19.74
CA LEU A 189 44.38 42.90 -20.16
C LEU A 189 44.06 44.08 -19.20
N ARG A 190 45.14 44.48 -18.51
CA ARG A 190 45.59 45.78 -18.03
C ARG A 190 44.63 46.64 -17.24
#